data_8380c7463912101aab417691186c7eb8
#
_entry.id   8380c7463912101aab417691186c7eb8
#
_cell.length_a   1.000
_cell.length_b   1.000
_cell.length_c   1.000
_cell.angle_alpha   90.00
_cell.angle_beta   90.00
_cell.angle_gamma   90.00
#
_symmetry.space_group_name_H-M   'P 1'
#
loop_
_entity.id
_entity.type
_entity.pdbx_description
1 polymer ?
#
loop_
_entity_poly.entity_id
_entity_poly.type
_entity_poly.pdbx_seq_one_letter_code
_entity_poly.pdbx_strand_id
1 'polypeptide(L)'
;MNIVFNSSMPRACSTLLQNIFAQNPDFYATPTDGVIELLDGARERFTHSTEFKAADNQDLMLKAWRSFCKGGIEAYCNTLTDKSNIVIKGRGWKGNINWMENFLNERPIIFCMVRNLKGVVSSFEKLHRKNPDKTSQWLINSEVRGTTVYKRTDMYLKNIPLSISLDRIQEILEMGLQDKIMFIRAEDLTSNPQVIMNEVYRILNVNEFQHNFNFVEQVTKENDVIHALDNDLHTIKNKVEPLTDDYNNILGEDACNFIDTEYAWYQKFFGYIS
;
A
#
# COMPACT_ATOMS: atom_id res chain seq x y z
N MET A 1 -20.64 -6.39 -7.05
CA MET A 1 -19.35 -6.69 -6.36
C MET A 1 -18.84 -5.42 -5.72
N ASN A 2 -18.42 -5.45 -4.46
CA ASN A 2 -17.75 -4.32 -3.82
C ASN A 2 -16.25 -4.37 -4.15
N ILE A 3 -15.71 -3.29 -4.70
CA ILE A 3 -14.28 -3.16 -5.01
C ILE A 3 -13.64 -2.30 -3.93
N VAL A 4 -12.68 -2.87 -3.21
CA VAL A 4 -11.96 -2.25 -2.10
C VAL A 4 -10.50 -2.11 -2.49
N PHE A 5 -9.88 -0.99 -2.16
CA PHE A 5 -8.52 -0.67 -2.57
C PHE A 5 -7.58 -0.67 -1.36
N ASN A 6 -6.58 -1.54 -1.40
CA ASN A 6 -5.49 -1.54 -0.41
C ASN A 6 -4.29 -0.80 -0.99
N SER A 7 -4.08 0.45 -0.53
CA SER A 7 -3.01 1.32 -0.99
C SER A 7 -1.99 1.62 0.11
N SER A 8 -1.43 0.60 0.67
CA SER A 8 -0.56 0.63 1.85
C SER A 8 0.86 1.11 1.57
N MET A 9 1.54 1.52 2.64
CA MET A 9 2.98 1.75 2.64
C MET A 9 3.75 0.44 2.49
N PRO A 10 4.97 0.47 1.94
CA PRO A 10 5.85 -0.69 1.96
C PRO A 10 6.19 -1.08 3.41
N ARG A 11 6.35 -2.37 3.68
CA ARG A 11 6.72 -2.92 5.00
C ARG A 11 5.77 -2.58 6.16
N ALA A 12 4.52 -2.23 5.86
CA ALA A 12 3.47 -1.91 6.82
C ALA A 12 2.40 -3.01 6.92
N CYS A 13 2.76 -4.28 6.78
CA CYS A 13 1.87 -5.44 6.93
C CYS A 13 0.72 -5.52 5.90
N SER A 14 0.84 -4.90 4.72
CA SER A 14 -0.21 -4.94 3.69
C SER A 14 -0.51 -6.36 3.20
N THR A 15 0.51 -7.22 3.06
CA THR A 15 0.32 -8.62 2.67
C THR A 15 -0.40 -9.42 3.76
N LEU A 16 -0.13 -9.12 5.04
CA LEU A 16 -0.87 -9.72 6.14
C LEU A 16 -2.36 -9.34 6.08
N LEU A 17 -2.68 -8.05 5.89
CA LEU A 17 -4.07 -7.60 5.75
C LEU A 17 -4.79 -8.31 4.60
N GLN A 18 -4.14 -8.48 3.44
CA GLN A 18 -4.71 -9.22 2.30
C GLN A 18 -5.06 -10.66 2.68
N ASN A 19 -4.16 -11.34 3.38
CA ASN A 19 -4.39 -12.75 3.77
C ASN A 19 -5.39 -12.89 4.93
N ILE A 20 -5.54 -11.87 5.77
CA ILE A 20 -6.64 -11.81 6.74
C ILE A 20 -7.98 -11.70 6.00
N PHE A 21 -8.13 -10.78 5.04
CA PHE A 21 -9.34 -10.69 4.22
C PHE A 21 -9.67 -12.03 3.52
N ALA A 22 -8.66 -12.72 3.01
CA ALA A 22 -8.84 -13.98 2.29
C ALA A 22 -9.38 -15.13 3.15
N GLN A 23 -9.35 -15.03 4.48
CA GLN A 23 -10.02 -16.00 5.37
C GLN A 23 -11.55 -15.91 5.28
N ASN A 24 -12.09 -14.73 4.97
CA ASN A 24 -13.52 -14.56 4.79
C ASN A 24 -13.95 -15.09 3.41
N PRO A 25 -14.86 -16.08 3.34
CA PRO A 25 -15.28 -16.70 2.07
C PRO A 25 -15.90 -15.70 1.09
N ASP A 26 -16.47 -14.59 1.57
CA ASP A 26 -17.09 -13.57 0.74
C ASP A 26 -16.08 -12.59 0.11
N PHE A 27 -14.79 -12.71 0.47
CA PHE A 27 -13.72 -11.82 0.00
C PHE A 27 -12.71 -12.55 -0.87
N TYR A 28 -12.36 -11.92 -1.99
CA TYR A 28 -11.15 -12.25 -2.76
C TYR A 28 -10.10 -11.17 -2.52
N ALA A 29 -8.87 -11.57 -2.22
CA ALA A 29 -7.77 -10.65 -2.02
C ALA A 29 -6.68 -10.89 -3.06
N THR A 30 -6.28 -9.85 -3.80
CA THR A 30 -5.21 -9.97 -4.80
C THR A 30 -3.83 -9.95 -4.13
N PRO A 31 -2.80 -10.53 -4.74
CA PRO A 31 -1.43 -10.10 -4.50
C PRO A 31 -1.26 -8.64 -4.95
N THR A 32 -0.05 -8.10 -5.00
CA THR A 32 0.16 -6.78 -5.63
C THR A 32 -0.31 -6.81 -7.07
N ASP A 33 -1.19 -5.87 -7.42
CA ASP A 33 -1.93 -5.83 -8.67
C ASP A 33 -1.54 -4.61 -9.51
N GLY A 34 -1.44 -4.80 -10.81
CA GLY A 34 -1.03 -3.77 -11.77
C GLY A 34 -2.19 -3.05 -12.48
N VAL A 35 -3.45 -3.32 -12.14
CA VAL A 35 -4.60 -2.73 -12.85
C VAL A 35 -4.62 -1.19 -12.80
N ILE A 36 -4.10 -0.59 -11.74
CA ILE A 36 -3.94 0.87 -11.67
C ILE A 36 -3.04 1.41 -12.79
N GLU A 37 -2.00 0.68 -13.16
CA GLU A 37 -1.06 1.08 -14.22
C GLU A 37 -1.73 1.03 -15.60
N LEU A 38 -2.66 0.09 -15.82
CA LEU A 38 -3.47 0.06 -17.05
C LEU A 38 -4.39 1.28 -17.14
N LEU A 39 -5.00 1.65 -16.01
CA LEU A 39 -5.88 2.82 -15.95
C LEU A 39 -5.10 4.13 -16.11
N ASP A 40 -3.91 4.23 -15.49
CA ASP A 40 -3.00 5.38 -15.65
C ASP A 40 -2.50 5.50 -17.08
N GLY A 41 -2.13 4.40 -17.73
CA GLY A 41 -1.76 4.37 -19.15
C GLY A 41 -2.91 4.80 -20.05
N ALA A 42 -4.13 4.36 -19.76
CA ALA A 42 -5.32 4.81 -20.49
C ALA A 42 -5.58 6.32 -20.31
N ARG A 43 -5.38 6.85 -19.10
CA ARG A 43 -5.49 8.28 -18.78
C ARG A 43 -4.46 9.09 -19.56
N GLU A 44 -3.22 8.65 -19.57
CA GLU A 44 -2.15 9.31 -20.33
C GLU A 44 -2.49 9.37 -21.82
N ARG A 45 -2.94 8.25 -22.40
CA ARG A 45 -3.34 8.20 -23.82
C ARG A 45 -4.54 9.09 -24.10
N PHE A 46 -5.58 9.05 -23.28
CA PHE A 46 -6.73 9.93 -23.42
C PHE A 46 -6.33 11.41 -23.39
N THR A 47 -5.42 11.79 -22.47
CA THR A 47 -5.00 13.17 -22.30
C THR A 47 -4.13 13.69 -23.48
N HIS A 48 -3.32 12.83 -24.07
CA HIS A 48 -2.29 13.25 -25.04
C HIS A 48 -2.61 12.88 -26.50
N SER A 49 -3.57 11.96 -26.75
CA SER A 49 -3.95 11.57 -28.10
C SER A 49 -4.54 12.73 -28.90
N THR A 50 -4.06 12.89 -30.13
CA THR A 50 -4.59 13.89 -31.07
C THR A 50 -6.03 13.59 -31.47
N GLU A 51 -6.40 12.32 -31.56
CA GLU A 51 -7.75 11.87 -31.92
C GLU A 51 -8.76 12.28 -30.86
N PHE A 52 -8.44 12.08 -29.58
CA PHE A 52 -9.32 12.53 -28.50
C PHE A 52 -9.40 14.07 -28.42
N LYS A 53 -8.28 14.78 -28.64
CA LYS A 53 -8.24 16.24 -28.63
C LYS A 53 -8.99 16.85 -29.82
N ALA A 54 -9.03 16.17 -30.95
CA ALA A 54 -9.72 16.63 -32.17
C ALA A 54 -11.23 16.35 -32.17
N ALA A 55 -11.74 15.61 -31.20
CA ALA A 55 -13.18 15.33 -31.12
C ALA A 55 -13.98 16.61 -30.85
N ASP A 56 -15.07 16.83 -31.60
CA ASP A 56 -15.90 18.02 -31.47
C ASP A 56 -16.59 18.14 -30.11
N ASN A 57 -16.99 17.01 -29.54
CA ASN A 57 -17.68 16.97 -28.24
C ASN A 57 -16.77 16.40 -27.14
N GLN A 58 -15.95 17.24 -26.54
CA GLN A 58 -15.01 16.88 -25.49
C GLN A 58 -15.70 16.35 -24.23
N ASP A 59 -16.88 16.87 -23.87
CA ASP A 59 -17.65 16.41 -22.70
C ASP A 59 -18.16 14.97 -22.90
N LEU A 60 -18.59 14.65 -24.10
CA LEU A 60 -19.02 13.29 -24.45
C LEU A 60 -17.81 12.33 -24.40
N MET A 61 -16.67 12.73 -24.95
CA MET A 61 -15.45 11.92 -24.92
C MET A 61 -14.97 11.69 -23.48
N LEU A 62 -15.03 12.69 -22.63
CA LEU A 62 -14.69 12.56 -21.22
C LEU A 62 -15.63 11.57 -20.49
N LYS A 63 -16.94 11.66 -20.74
CA LYS A 63 -17.92 10.70 -20.20
C LYS A 63 -17.66 9.28 -20.69
N ALA A 64 -17.41 9.10 -22.00
CA ALA A 64 -17.10 7.80 -22.59
C ALA A 64 -15.83 7.20 -21.98
N TRP A 65 -14.78 8.01 -21.81
CA TRP A 65 -13.53 7.57 -21.18
C TRP A 65 -13.70 7.17 -19.70
N ARG A 66 -14.49 7.93 -18.93
CA ARG A 66 -14.82 7.56 -17.53
C ARG A 66 -15.56 6.23 -17.49
N SER A 67 -16.52 6.02 -18.39
CA SER A 67 -17.25 4.74 -18.51
C SER A 67 -16.31 3.59 -18.90
N PHE A 68 -15.34 3.84 -19.79
CA PHE A 68 -14.31 2.86 -20.14
C PHE A 68 -13.47 2.47 -18.92
N CYS A 69 -13.01 3.44 -18.12
CA CYS A 69 -12.23 3.16 -16.91
C CYS A 69 -13.05 2.37 -15.87
N LYS A 70 -14.31 2.77 -15.65
CA LYS A 70 -15.21 2.05 -14.73
C LYS A 70 -15.49 0.64 -15.21
N GLY A 71 -15.93 0.48 -16.45
CA GLY A 71 -16.20 -0.83 -17.03
C GLY A 71 -14.96 -1.72 -17.10
N GLY A 72 -13.79 -1.13 -17.34
CA GLY A 72 -12.52 -1.84 -17.36
C GLY A 72 -12.17 -2.46 -16.02
N ILE A 73 -12.25 -1.69 -14.92
CA ILE A 73 -11.95 -2.22 -13.58
C ILE A 73 -13.02 -3.22 -13.11
N GLU A 74 -14.29 -2.98 -13.40
CA GLU A 74 -15.38 -3.91 -13.08
C GLU A 74 -15.21 -5.25 -13.82
N ALA A 75 -14.93 -5.22 -15.12
CA ALA A 75 -14.67 -6.42 -15.91
C ALA A 75 -13.44 -7.17 -15.44
N TYR A 76 -12.37 -6.45 -15.13
CA TYR A 76 -11.15 -7.02 -14.57
C TYR A 76 -11.45 -7.78 -13.26
N CYS A 77 -12.12 -7.13 -12.31
CA CYS A 77 -12.47 -7.74 -11.03
C CYS A 77 -13.39 -8.95 -11.17
N ASN A 78 -14.42 -8.86 -12.02
CA ASN A 78 -15.36 -9.95 -12.29
C ASN A 78 -14.70 -11.16 -13.00
N THR A 79 -13.55 -10.95 -13.65
CA THR A 79 -12.76 -12.06 -14.23
C THR A 79 -11.94 -12.78 -13.18
N LEU A 80 -11.48 -12.06 -12.13
CA LEU A 80 -10.66 -12.63 -11.07
C LEU A 80 -11.47 -13.50 -10.11
N THR A 81 -12.74 -13.12 -9.86
CA THR A 81 -13.56 -13.79 -8.86
C THR A 81 -15.06 -13.54 -9.07
N ASP A 82 -15.87 -14.47 -8.61
CA ASP A 82 -17.34 -14.38 -8.48
C ASP A 82 -17.79 -13.98 -7.06
N LYS A 83 -16.86 -13.75 -6.14
CA LYS A 83 -17.16 -13.34 -4.76
C LYS A 83 -17.76 -11.94 -4.70
N SER A 84 -18.52 -11.70 -3.63
CA SER A 84 -19.23 -10.42 -3.43
C SER A 84 -18.31 -9.23 -3.23
N ASN A 85 -17.10 -9.47 -2.71
CA ASN A 85 -16.12 -8.44 -2.38
C ASN A 85 -14.74 -8.81 -2.92
N ILE A 86 -14.04 -7.82 -3.47
CA ILE A 86 -12.63 -7.95 -3.88
C ILE A 86 -11.79 -6.85 -3.24
N VAL A 87 -10.62 -7.22 -2.70
CA VAL A 87 -9.63 -6.28 -2.18
C VAL A 87 -8.42 -6.26 -3.10
N ILE A 88 -8.26 -5.15 -3.84
CA ILE A 88 -7.18 -4.96 -4.81
C ILE A 88 -6.01 -4.24 -4.14
N LYS A 89 -4.85 -4.90 -4.10
CA LYS A 89 -3.64 -4.32 -3.52
C LYS A 89 -2.83 -3.60 -4.59
N GLY A 90 -2.68 -2.28 -4.45
CA GLY A 90 -1.86 -1.47 -5.36
C GLY A 90 -1.45 -0.15 -4.71
N ARG A 91 -0.17 0.22 -4.76
CA ARG A 91 0.34 1.43 -4.08
C ARG A 91 -0.18 2.75 -4.68
N GLY A 92 -0.66 2.72 -5.91
CA GLY A 92 -1.09 3.91 -6.66
C GLY A 92 -2.44 4.49 -6.21
N TRP A 93 -3.33 3.70 -5.65
CA TRP A 93 -4.72 4.08 -5.43
C TRP A 93 -4.88 5.35 -4.60
N LYS A 94 -4.19 5.47 -3.46
CA LYS A 94 -4.32 6.63 -2.57
C LYS A 94 -3.92 7.96 -3.22
N GLY A 95 -3.01 7.96 -4.18
CA GLY A 95 -2.63 9.17 -4.92
C GLY A 95 -3.60 9.54 -6.05
N ASN A 96 -4.65 8.76 -6.28
CA ASN A 96 -5.59 8.95 -7.39
C ASN A 96 -7.05 9.12 -6.93
N ILE A 97 -7.30 9.48 -5.68
CA ILE A 97 -8.65 9.54 -5.06
C ILE A 97 -9.64 10.33 -5.92
N ASN A 98 -9.30 11.59 -6.23
CA ASN A 98 -10.20 12.48 -6.97
C ASN A 98 -10.48 11.96 -8.40
N TRP A 99 -9.48 11.34 -9.02
CA TRP A 99 -9.65 10.72 -10.32
C TRP A 99 -10.54 9.47 -10.23
N MET A 100 -10.35 8.65 -9.21
CA MET A 100 -11.18 7.46 -8.96
C MET A 100 -12.64 7.85 -8.72
N GLU A 101 -12.92 8.86 -7.90
CA GLU A 101 -14.28 9.39 -7.68
C GLU A 101 -14.95 9.81 -8.99
N ASN A 102 -14.17 10.42 -9.88
CA ASN A 102 -14.69 10.88 -11.17
C ASN A 102 -15.09 9.74 -12.12
N PHE A 103 -14.34 8.63 -12.18
CA PHE A 103 -14.69 7.55 -13.09
C PHE A 103 -15.60 6.48 -12.46
N LEU A 104 -15.47 6.23 -11.16
CA LEU A 104 -16.36 5.32 -10.44
C LEU A 104 -17.77 5.95 -10.27
N ASN A 105 -17.84 7.28 -10.24
CA ASN A 105 -19.02 8.06 -9.87
C ASN A 105 -19.52 7.75 -8.46
N GLU A 106 -18.59 7.38 -7.58
CA GLU A 106 -18.80 7.11 -6.16
C GLU A 106 -17.48 7.26 -5.40
N ARG A 107 -17.56 7.39 -4.08
CA ARG A 107 -16.37 7.45 -3.23
C ARG A 107 -15.71 6.07 -3.13
N PRO A 108 -14.44 5.90 -3.57
CA PRO A 108 -13.74 4.63 -3.41
C PRO A 108 -13.45 4.34 -1.93
N ILE A 109 -13.55 3.07 -1.54
CA ILE A 109 -13.13 2.63 -0.22
C ILE A 109 -11.64 2.26 -0.29
N ILE A 110 -10.81 3.06 0.37
CA ILE A 110 -9.35 2.89 0.33
C ILE A 110 -8.84 2.63 1.74
N PHE A 111 -8.17 1.50 1.94
CA PHE A 111 -7.37 1.20 3.12
C PHE A 111 -5.90 1.51 2.88
N CYS A 112 -5.26 2.13 3.85
CA CYS A 112 -3.83 2.41 3.83
C CYS A 112 -3.17 1.94 5.12
N MET A 113 -2.48 0.79 5.07
CA MET A 113 -1.63 0.38 6.17
C MET A 113 -0.48 1.36 6.31
N VAL A 114 -0.29 1.87 7.52
CA VAL A 114 0.84 2.72 7.93
C VAL A 114 1.60 2.04 9.07
N ARG A 115 2.82 2.41 9.29
CA ARG A 115 3.67 1.88 10.35
C ARG A 115 4.66 2.94 10.80
N ASN A 116 5.12 2.88 12.06
CA ASN A 116 6.22 3.69 12.53
C ASN A 116 7.39 3.62 11.52
N LEU A 117 7.87 4.78 11.05
CA LEU A 117 8.91 4.82 10.03
C LEU A 117 10.20 4.13 10.49
N LYS A 118 10.51 4.19 11.79
CA LYS A 118 11.63 3.41 12.35
C LYS A 118 11.44 1.91 12.12
N GLY A 119 10.22 1.41 12.25
CA GLY A 119 9.89 0.00 11.96
C GLY A 119 9.96 -0.35 10.48
N VAL A 120 9.53 0.55 9.60
CA VAL A 120 9.65 0.39 8.15
C VAL A 120 11.12 0.32 7.73
N VAL A 121 11.93 1.30 8.16
CA VAL A 121 13.37 1.39 7.86
C VAL A 121 14.14 0.22 8.47
N SER A 122 13.82 -0.17 9.70
CA SER A 122 14.41 -1.38 10.34
C SER A 122 14.13 -2.64 9.51
N SER A 123 12.93 -2.74 8.91
CA SER A 123 12.61 -3.88 8.05
C SER A 123 13.46 -3.91 6.77
N PHE A 124 13.72 -2.76 6.14
CA PHE A 124 14.64 -2.66 5.01
C PHE A 124 16.08 -2.97 5.41
N GLU A 125 16.54 -2.45 6.53
CA GLU A 125 17.89 -2.71 7.04
C GLU A 125 18.10 -4.20 7.35
N LYS A 126 17.11 -4.88 7.93
CA LYS A 126 17.14 -6.33 8.15
C LYS A 126 17.27 -7.11 6.83
N LEU A 127 16.55 -6.70 5.78
CA LEU A 127 16.66 -7.31 4.45
C LEU A 127 18.05 -7.10 3.85
N HIS A 128 18.60 -5.88 3.96
CA HIS A 128 19.96 -5.59 3.51
C HIS A 128 21.00 -6.46 4.23
N ARG A 129 20.89 -6.59 5.56
CA ARG A 129 21.84 -7.41 6.35
C ARG A 129 21.78 -8.90 6.01
N LYS A 130 20.61 -9.42 5.60
CA LYS A 130 20.48 -10.81 5.11
C LYS A 130 21.13 -11.00 3.73
N ASN A 131 21.11 -9.99 2.89
CA ASN A 131 21.54 -10.05 1.49
C ASN A 131 22.47 -8.88 1.14
N PRO A 132 23.64 -8.72 1.80
CA PRO A 132 24.47 -7.54 1.64
C PRO A 132 25.07 -7.41 0.24
N ASP A 133 25.20 -8.52 -0.49
CA ASP A 133 25.73 -8.55 -1.85
C ASP A 133 24.64 -8.38 -2.93
N LYS A 134 23.38 -8.53 -2.57
CA LYS A 134 22.26 -8.28 -3.46
C LYS A 134 21.80 -6.85 -3.27
N THR A 135 22.21 -5.99 -4.18
CA THR A 135 21.67 -4.63 -4.24
C THR A 135 20.23 -4.74 -4.69
N SER A 136 19.28 -4.54 -3.77
CA SER A 136 17.89 -4.40 -4.15
C SER A 136 17.74 -3.27 -5.15
N GLN A 137 16.77 -3.33 -6.05
CA GLN A 137 16.47 -2.23 -6.99
C GLN A 137 16.30 -0.88 -6.30
N TRP A 138 16.03 -0.89 -4.99
CA TRP A 138 15.85 0.30 -4.15
C TRP A 138 17.15 0.91 -3.66
N LEU A 139 18.26 0.19 -3.82
CA LEU A 139 19.59 0.58 -3.42
C LEU A 139 20.55 0.45 -4.62
N ILE A 140 20.07 0.86 -5.79
CA ILE A 140 20.77 0.70 -7.09
C ILE A 140 22.14 1.39 -7.12
N ASN A 141 22.43 2.23 -6.16
CA ASN A 141 23.69 2.92 -6.11
C ASN A 141 24.78 2.02 -5.48
N SER A 142 25.79 1.64 -6.28
CA SER A 142 26.95 0.87 -5.80
C SER A 142 27.67 1.52 -4.61
N GLU A 143 27.45 2.81 -4.38
CA GLU A 143 27.96 3.57 -3.21
C GLU A 143 27.35 3.13 -1.88
N VAL A 144 26.24 2.39 -1.89
CA VAL A 144 25.58 1.88 -0.65
C VAL A 144 26.39 0.76 0.00
N ARG A 145 27.18 0.04 -0.76
CA ARG A 145 28.08 -0.98 -0.21
C ARG A 145 29.11 -0.31 0.68
N GLY A 146 29.10 -0.66 1.97
CA GLY A 146 30.00 -0.10 2.97
C GLY A 146 29.54 1.21 3.61
N THR A 147 28.37 1.77 3.26
CA THR A 147 27.86 2.95 3.94
C THR A 147 27.33 2.62 5.35
N THR A 148 27.27 3.64 6.19
CA THR A 148 26.70 3.50 7.54
C THR A 148 25.20 3.24 7.51
N VAL A 149 24.66 2.69 8.61
CA VAL A 149 23.20 2.52 8.79
C VAL A 149 22.47 3.86 8.63
N TYR A 150 23.04 4.95 9.17
CA TYR A 150 22.50 6.30 9.02
C TYR A 150 22.32 6.71 7.55
N LYS A 151 23.37 6.53 6.74
CA LYS A 151 23.31 6.80 5.29
C LYS A 151 22.26 5.95 4.58
N ARG A 152 22.18 4.65 4.90
CA ARG A 152 21.16 3.78 4.31
C ARG A 152 19.76 4.19 4.74
N THR A 153 19.57 4.63 6.00
CA THR A 153 18.29 5.18 6.49
C THR A 153 17.82 6.35 5.63
N ASP A 154 18.68 7.33 5.41
CA ASP A 154 18.39 8.49 4.54
C ASP A 154 18.03 8.03 3.12
N MET A 155 18.76 7.06 2.57
CA MET A 155 18.50 6.52 1.25
C MET A 155 17.16 5.76 1.16
N TYR A 156 16.81 4.94 2.15
CA TYR A 156 15.51 4.25 2.17
C TYR A 156 14.34 5.25 2.15
N LEU A 157 14.45 6.33 2.90
CA LEU A 157 13.42 7.35 3.02
C LEU A 157 13.27 8.20 1.74
N LYS A 158 14.37 8.46 1.05
CA LYS A 158 14.40 9.32 -0.15
C LYS A 158 14.23 8.57 -1.48
N ASN A 159 14.26 7.24 -1.47
CA ASN A 159 14.11 6.45 -2.68
C ASN A 159 12.80 5.65 -2.69
N ILE A 160 12.36 5.31 -3.91
CA ILE A 160 11.22 4.40 -4.08
C ILE A 160 11.59 3.01 -3.52
N PRO A 161 10.62 2.30 -2.92
CA PRO A 161 9.20 2.58 -2.90
C PRO A 161 8.70 3.47 -1.73
N LEU A 162 9.56 3.84 -0.77
CA LEU A 162 9.13 4.52 0.44
C LEU A 162 8.85 6.01 0.21
N SER A 163 9.74 6.72 -0.50
CA SER A 163 9.58 8.15 -0.78
C SER A 163 8.24 8.45 -1.44
N ILE A 164 7.92 7.79 -2.53
CA ILE A 164 6.66 8.02 -3.25
C ILE A 164 5.42 7.68 -2.39
N SER A 165 5.57 6.78 -1.42
CA SER A 165 4.48 6.48 -0.49
C SER A 165 4.29 7.57 0.55
N LEU A 166 5.38 8.18 1.01
CA LEU A 166 5.37 9.32 1.92
C LEU A 166 4.84 10.57 1.21
N ASP A 167 5.34 10.88 0.02
CA ASP A 167 4.89 12.01 -0.80
C ASP A 167 3.37 11.98 -1.01
N ARG A 168 2.83 10.81 -1.38
CA ARG A 168 1.38 10.64 -1.56
C ARG A 168 0.58 10.81 -0.26
N ILE A 169 1.11 10.39 0.89
CA ILE A 169 0.44 10.63 2.18
C ILE A 169 0.49 12.11 2.53
N GLN A 170 1.62 12.75 2.33
CA GLN A 170 1.77 14.18 2.56
C GLN A 170 0.80 14.98 1.70
N GLU A 171 0.73 14.68 0.40
CA GLU A 171 -0.22 15.31 -0.54
C GLU A 171 -1.67 15.14 -0.08
N ILE A 172 -2.05 13.94 0.37
CA ILE A 172 -3.39 13.66 0.91
C ILE A 172 -3.70 14.58 2.11
N LEU A 173 -2.76 14.75 3.02
CA LEU A 173 -2.93 15.60 4.19
C LEU A 173 -3.01 17.07 3.81
N GLU A 174 -2.14 17.54 2.92
CA GLU A 174 -2.14 18.91 2.41
C GLU A 174 -3.42 19.27 1.64
N MET A 175 -4.00 18.31 0.93
CA MET A 175 -5.26 18.46 0.22
C MET A 175 -6.50 18.30 1.11
N GLY A 176 -6.36 17.93 2.38
CA GLY A 176 -7.48 17.66 3.29
C GLY A 176 -8.30 16.42 2.91
N LEU A 177 -7.68 15.42 2.29
CA LEU A 177 -8.35 14.19 1.82
C LEU A 177 -8.21 12.99 2.78
N GLN A 178 -7.64 13.19 3.96
CA GLN A 178 -7.39 12.12 4.94
C GLN A 178 -8.67 11.37 5.34
N ASP A 179 -9.81 12.04 5.40
CA ASP A 179 -11.09 11.42 5.74
C ASP A 179 -11.63 10.49 4.64
N LYS A 180 -11.02 10.52 3.46
CA LYS A 180 -11.35 9.61 2.34
C LYS A 180 -10.59 8.30 2.39
N ILE A 181 -9.67 8.14 3.33
CA ILE A 181 -8.85 6.94 3.49
C ILE A 181 -9.01 6.42 4.91
N MET A 182 -9.18 5.12 5.06
CA MET A 182 -9.00 4.47 6.35
C MET A 182 -7.52 4.13 6.54
N PHE A 183 -6.82 4.93 7.33
CA PHE A 183 -5.47 4.59 7.77
C PHE A 183 -5.52 3.54 8.88
N ILE A 184 -4.76 2.46 8.72
CA ILE A 184 -4.66 1.36 9.69
C ILE A 184 -3.19 1.25 10.12
N ARG A 185 -2.91 1.47 11.39
CA ARG A 185 -1.56 1.25 11.92
C ARG A 185 -1.27 -0.25 11.99
N ALA A 186 -0.12 -0.64 11.50
CA ALA A 186 0.33 -2.04 11.53
C ALA A 186 0.42 -2.56 12.98
N GLU A 187 0.81 -1.68 13.90
CA GLU A 187 0.88 -1.95 15.33
C GLU A 187 -0.51 -2.29 15.91
N ASP A 188 -1.56 -1.55 15.51
CA ASP A 188 -2.92 -1.78 15.98
C ASP A 188 -3.51 -3.07 15.38
N LEU A 189 -3.32 -3.30 14.07
CA LEU A 189 -3.74 -4.54 13.42
C LEU A 189 -3.09 -5.76 14.05
N THR A 190 -1.82 -5.68 14.43
CA THR A 190 -1.09 -6.83 14.97
C THR A 190 -1.34 -7.04 16.48
N SER A 191 -1.73 -5.99 17.21
CA SER A 191 -2.03 -6.08 18.64
C SER A 191 -3.50 -6.41 18.93
N ASN A 192 -4.43 -5.89 18.12
CA ASN A 192 -5.88 -6.05 18.31
C ASN A 192 -6.58 -6.40 16.98
N PRO A 193 -6.19 -7.52 16.32
CA PRO A 193 -6.56 -7.76 14.93
C PRO A 193 -8.08 -7.88 14.71
N GLN A 194 -8.83 -8.55 15.62
CA GLN A 194 -10.27 -8.69 15.44
C GLN A 194 -11.00 -7.34 15.58
N VAL A 195 -10.56 -6.49 16.51
CA VAL A 195 -11.15 -5.15 16.71
C VAL A 195 -10.98 -4.31 15.44
N ILE A 196 -9.78 -4.32 14.86
CA ILE A 196 -9.50 -3.60 13.61
C ILE A 196 -10.31 -4.17 12.44
N MET A 197 -10.41 -5.49 12.31
CA MET A 197 -11.20 -6.10 11.24
C MET A 197 -12.70 -5.84 11.39
N ASN A 198 -13.25 -5.80 12.60
CA ASN A 198 -14.64 -5.41 12.80
C ASN A 198 -14.90 -3.96 12.37
N GLU A 199 -13.98 -3.03 12.67
CA GLU A 199 -14.08 -1.65 12.19
C GLU A 199 -14.00 -1.58 10.65
N VAL A 200 -13.11 -2.37 10.03
CA VAL A 200 -13.01 -2.51 8.57
C VAL A 200 -14.34 -2.98 7.98
N TYR A 201 -14.95 -4.03 8.53
CA TYR A 201 -16.24 -4.55 8.06
C TYR A 201 -17.38 -3.56 8.25
N ARG A 202 -17.37 -2.79 9.34
CA ARG A 202 -18.33 -1.70 9.57
C ARG A 202 -18.24 -0.63 8.48
N ILE A 203 -17.02 -0.23 8.10
CA ILE A 203 -16.81 0.75 7.00
C ILE A 203 -17.24 0.19 5.65
N LEU A 204 -17.01 -1.10 5.41
CA LEU A 204 -17.45 -1.79 4.21
C LEU A 204 -18.96 -2.04 4.17
N ASN A 205 -19.65 -1.82 5.29
CA ASN A 205 -21.06 -2.14 5.47
C ASN A 205 -21.40 -3.60 5.12
N VAL A 206 -20.55 -4.52 5.60
CA VAL A 206 -20.72 -5.97 5.47
C VAL A 206 -20.72 -6.63 6.84
N ASN A 207 -21.19 -7.88 6.91
CA ASN A 207 -21.21 -8.63 8.15
C ASN A 207 -19.80 -8.88 8.69
N GLU A 208 -19.65 -8.80 10.00
CA GLU A 208 -18.42 -9.15 10.69
C GLU A 208 -18.10 -10.64 10.48
N PHE A 209 -16.81 -10.94 10.37
CA PHE A 209 -16.29 -12.29 10.23
C PHE A 209 -15.28 -12.57 11.34
N GLN A 210 -15.40 -13.74 11.97
CA GLN A 210 -14.46 -14.17 13.01
C GLN A 210 -13.24 -14.81 12.40
N HIS A 211 -12.11 -14.12 12.47
CA HIS A 211 -10.85 -14.57 11.91
C HIS A 211 -10.07 -15.51 12.84
N ASN A 212 -9.24 -16.38 12.25
CA ASN A 212 -8.24 -17.14 12.98
C ASN A 212 -6.87 -16.48 12.89
N PHE A 213 -6.52 -15.68 13.89
CA PHE A 213 -5.23 -14.98 13.94
C PHE A 213 -4.07 -15.85 14.45
N ASN A 214 -4.36 -17.04 14.98
CA ASN A 214 -3.33 -18.01 15.32
C ASN A 214 -2.82 -18.77 14.09
N PHE A 215 -3.56 -18.73 12.98
CA PHE A 215 -3.14 -19.33 11.73
C PHE A 215 -3.74 -18.55 10.55
N VAL A 216 -2.93 -17.67 9.96
CA VAL A 216 -3.25 -16.94 8.71
C VAL A 216 -2.48 -17.62 7.58
N GLU A 217 -3.20 -18.35 6.74
CA GLU A 217 -2.61 -18.96 5.56
C GLU A 217 -2.24 -17.88 4.53
N GLN A 218 -1.06 -18.00 3.93
CA GLN A 218 -0.65 -17.12 2.85
C GLN A 218 -1.19 -17.62 1.52
N VAL A 219 -2.32 -17.07 1.08
CA VAL A 219 -2.93 -17.38 -0.21
C VAL A 219 -2.50 -16.42 -1.32
N THR A 220 -2.17 -15.16 -0.96
CA THR A 220 -1.62 -14.19 -1.92
C THR A 220 -0.12 -14.42 -2.09
N LYS A 221 0.30 -14.84 -3.30
CA LYS A 221 1.71 -15.13 -3.61
C LYS A 221 2.25 -14.12 -4.61
N GLU A 222 3.44 -13.63 -4.36
CA GLU A 222 4.18 -12.73 -5.25
C GLU A 222 5.54 -13.34 -5.59
N ASN A 223 6.02 -13.09 -6.80
CA ASN A 223 7.35 -13.52 -7.21
C ASN A 223 8.38 -12.45 -6.83
N ASP A 224 8.96 -12.54 -5.64
CA ASP A 224 9.92 -11.56 -5.14
C ASP A 224 11.26 -11.56 -5.88
N VAL A 225 11.54 -12.58 -6.71
CA VAL A 225 12.75 -12.66 -7.54
C VAL A 225 12.85 -11.50 -8.52
N ILE A 226 11.69 -10.99 -9.02
CA ILE A 226 11.67 -9.81 -9.88
C ILE A 226 12.20 -8.54 -9.18
N HIS A 227 12.24 -8.54 -7.85
CA HIS A 227 12.78 -7.45 -7.03
C HIS A 227 14.21 -7.73 -6.57
N ALA A 228 14.90 -8.72 -7.14
CA ALA A 228 16.23 -9.19 -6.75
C ALA A 228 16.35 -9.62 -5.28
N LEU A 229 15.25 -10.09 -4.68
CA LEU A 229 15.19 -10.56 -3.29
C LEU A 229 14.60 -11.98 -3.25
N ASP A 230 15.22 -12.86 -2.47
CA ASP A 230 14.80 -14.26 -2.35
C ASP A 230 13.55 -14.37 -1.44
N ASN A 231 12.34 -14.26 -1.99
CA ASN A 231 11.04 -14.55 -1.36
C ASN A 231 10.79 -13.95 0.05
N ASP A 232 11.50 -12.88 0.42
CA ASP A 232 11.46 -12.31 1.77
C ASP A 232 10.58 -11.05 1.89
N LEU A 233 10.13 -10.48 0.75
CA LEU A 233 9.39 -9.22 0.76
C LEU A 233 7.94 -9.38 1.18
N HIS A 234 7.28 -10.37 0.60
CA HIS A 234 5.84 -10.58 0.74
C HIS A 234 5.47 -11.81 1.56
N THR A 235 6.43 -12.45 2.18
CA THR A 235 6.19 -13.58 3.10
C THR A 235 5.64 -13.08 4.44
N ILE A 236 4.53 -13.66 4.90
CA ILE A 236 3.94 -13.37 6.21
C ILE A 236 4.31 -14.47 7.21
N LYS A 237 4.24 -14.15 8.50
CA LYS A 237 4.17 -15.15 9.57
C LYS A 237 2.74 -15.67 9.66
N ASN A 238 2.58 -16.98 9.84
CA ASN A 238 1.24 -17.58 9.93
C ASN A 238 0.44 -17.10 11.16
N LYS A 239 1.12 -16.70 12.25
CA LYS A 239 0.49 -16.18 13.44
C LYS A 239 0.61 -14.66 13.50
N VAL A 240 -0.49 -13.99 13.79
CA VAL A 240 -0.50 -12.54 14.04
C VAL A 240 -0.02 -12.31 15.46
N GLU A 241 1.07 -11.57 15.59
CA GLU A 241 1.69 -11.21 16.88
C GLU A 241 2.04 -9.72 16.86
N PRO A 242 1.93 -9.03 17.99
CA PRO A 242 2.31 -7.62 18.09
C PRO A 242 3.73 -7.37 17.55
N LEU A 243 3.89 -6.26 16.84
CA LEU A 243 5.20 -5.85 16.35
C LEU A 243 6.09 -5.43 17.53
N THR A 244 7.24 -6.07 17.66
CA THR A 244 8.24 -5.86 18.73
C THR A 244 9.56 -5.44 18.12
N ASP A 245 9.60 -4.28 17.46
CA ASP A 245 10.83 -3.81 16.85
C ASP A 245 11.71 -3.06 17.85
N ASP A 246 12.94 -3.52 18.02
CA ASP A 246 13.98 -2.79 18.72
C ASP A 246 14.73 -1.90 17.72
N TYR A 247 14.18 -0.72 17.49
CA TYR A 247 14.68 0.22 16.49
C TYR A 247 16.11 0.67 16.79
N ASN A 248 16.43 0.94 18.06
CA ASN A 248 17.73 1.47 18.43
C ASN A 248 18.84 0.44 18.21
N ASN A 249 18.60 -0.83 18.48
CA ASN A 249 19.59 -1.89 18.20
C ASN A 249 19.77 -2.14 16.69
N ILE A 250 18.76 -1.85 15.88
CA ILE A 250 18.84 -2.08 14.43
C ILE A 250 19.42 -0.87 13.71
N LEU A 251 18.94 0.32 14.01
CA LEU A 251 19.26 1.55 13.29
C LEU A 251 20.31 2.42 13.99
N GLY A 252 20.38 2.33 15.31
CA GLY A 252 21.13 3.25 16.17
C GLY A 252 20.33 4.53 16.49
N GLU A 253 20.74 5.21 17.55
CA GLU A 253 20.06 6.40 18.06
C GLU A 253 20.03 7.55 17.04
N ASP A 254 21.16 7.82 16.40
CA ASP A 254 21.26 8.90 15.40
C ASP A 254 20.27 8.74 14.25
N ALA A 255 20.12 7.52 13.72
CA ALA A 255 19.17 7.25 12.63
C ALA A 255 17.72 7.33 13.11
N CYS A 256 17.43 6.90 14.34
CA CYS A 256 16.11 7.03 14.93
C CYS A 256 15.74 8.51 15.14
N ASN A 257 16.65 9.32 15.67
CA ASN A 257 16.47 10.75 15.88
C ASN A 257 16.30 11.50 14.54
N PHE A 258 17.08 11.11 13.53
CA PHE A 258 16.92 11.64 12.17
C PHE A 258 15.50 11.41 11.63
N ILE A 259 14.96 10.20 11.76
CA ILE A 259 13.60 9.88 11.33
C ILE A 259 12.56 10.73 12.08
N ASP A 260 12.68 10.82 13.40
CA ASP A 260 11.72 11.56 14.23
C ASP A 260 11.77 13.07 13.97
N THR A 261 12.91 13.61 13.54
CA THR A 261 13.10 15.03 13.22
C THR A 261 12.63 15.36 11.80
N GLU A 262 13.18 14.68 10.79
CA GLU A 262 12.91 15.00 9.38
C GLU A 262 11.50 14.60 8.93
N TYR A 263 10.93 13.56 9.55
CA TYR A 263 9.59 13.06 9.26
C TYR A 263 8.62 13.26 10.43
N ALA A 264 8.85 14.31 11.23
CA ALA A 264 8.01 14.64 12.40
C ALA A 264 6.53 14.79 12.02
N TRP A 265 6.23 15.34 10.85
CA TRP A 265 4.86 15.49 10.33
C TRP A 265 4.12 14.14 10.26
N TYR A 266 4.79 13.10 9.74
CA TYR A 266 4.23 11.76 9.63
C TYR A 266 4.11 11.08 11.00
N GLN A 267 5.22 11.11 11.76
CA GLN A 267 5.29 10.46 13.07
C GLN A 267 4.27 11.04 14.06
N LYS A 268 4.06 12.37 14.05
CA LYS A 268 3.04 13.04 14.87
C LYS A 268 1.62 12.75 14.39
N PHE A 269 1.36 12.85 13.08
CA PHE A 269 0.04 12.62 12.54
C PHE A 269 -0.50 11.22 12.89
N PHE A 270 0.34 10.20 12.82
CA PHE A 270 -0.03 8.83 13.18
C PHE A 270 0.20 8.47 14.65
N GLY A 271 0.60 9.41 15.50
CA GLY A 271 0.75 9.23 16.94
C GLY A 271 1.93 8.32 17.34
N TYR A 272 3.02 8.33 16.57
CA TYR A 272 4.25 7.60 16.90
C TYR A 272 5.21 8.40 17.78
N ILE A 273 5.10 9.71 17.75
CA ILE A 273 5.78 10.66 18.66
C ILE A 273 4.80 11.76 19.08
N SER A 274 5.13 12.46 20.18
CA SER A 274 4.35 13.55 20.75
C SER A 274 4.54 14.88 20.01
#